data_3cd55869208df709f73f71bc247c11eb
#
_entry.id   3cd55869208df709f73f71bc247c11eb
#
_cell.length_a   1.000
_cell.length_b   1.000
_cell.length_c   1.000
_cell.angle_alpha   90.00
_cell.angle_beta   90.00
_cell.angle_gamma   90.00
#
_symmetry.space_group_name_H-M   'P 1'
#
loop_
_entity.id
_entity.type
_entity.pdbx_description
1 polymer ?
#
loop_
_entity_poly.entity_id
_entity_poly.type
_entity_poly.pdbx_seq_one_letter_code
_entity_poly.pdbx_strand_id
1 'polypeptide(L)'
;MSLWIKKIIPVNKYSRPGLKLYSVKKIVMHYTANPGASAYNHYLYFKNLKDRYASAHIFVDKTEAYQIIPLNEVAYHANDGSYRGVEELKPNANFRSIGVELCIEKDGTFHPETIKRAAQIVAYLCEKYQLDPINDVVRHYDVTHKNCPAPWVKDEGAFTAFKNSVKLLLNGGKTTNVKTSTPSYKQQTQTKNKTNLTIDGKWGSETTKALQKALGTVVDGVISSQPKNDVTKAIYSGITFGDKGSMVIRALQKKIGAKVDGKLGPEIVRKLQRYLGTPVDGKISRPTSLVVKELQRRLNEGTF
;
A
#
# COMPACT_ATOMS: atom_id res chain seq x y z
N MET A 1 19.02 -0.24 -9.77
CA MET A 1 18.59 -1.64 -9.67
C MET A 1 17.30 -1.84 -10.43
N SER A 2 17.11 -3.02 -11.01
CA SER A 2 15.84 -3.39 -11.67
C SER A 2 14.77 -3.57 -10.61
N LEU A 3 13.54 -3.03 -10.85
CA LEU A 3 12.40 -3.20 -9.97
C LEU A 3 11.86 -4.63 -9.95
N TRP A 4 12.23 -5.45 -10.95
CA TRP A 4 11.82 -6.85 -11.08
C TRP A 4 12.86 -7.67 -11.85
N ILE A 5 12.77 -8.97 -11.68
CA ILE A 5 13.54 -9.97 -12.43
C ILE A 5 12.73 -10.35 -13.68
N LYS A 6 13.35 -10.24 -14.87
CA LYS A 6 12.72 -10.70 -16.10
C LYS A 6 12.88 -12.21 -16.24
N LYS A 7 11.78 -12.95 -16.15
CA LYS A 7 11.68 -14.39 -16.41
C LYS A 7 10.53 -14.66 -17.37
N ILE A 8 10.70 -14.21 -18.61
CA ILE A 8 9.66 -14.30 -19.62
C ILE A 8 9.39 -15.77 -19.96
N ILE A 9 8.13 -16.19 -19.85
CA ILE A 9 7.69 -17.55 -20.19
C ILE A 9 7.65 -17.74 -21.72
N PRO A 10 7.86 -18.95 -22.24
CA PRO A 10 7.68 -19.22 -23.66
C PRO A 10 6.28 -18.89 -24.17
N VAL A 11 6.17 -18.51 -25.45
CA VAL A 11 4.86 -18.32 -26.10
C VAL A 11 4.09 -19.62 -26.05
N ASN A 12 2.85 -19.55 -25.58
CA ASN A 12 1.92 -20.67 -25.53
C ASN A 12 0.47 -20.14 -25.47
N LYS A 13 -0.48 -20.95 -25.89
CA LYS A 13 -1.90 -20.50 -25.99
C LYS A 13 -2.54 -20.20 -24.64
N TYR A 14 -2.05 -20.73 -23.52
CA TYR A 14 -2.74 -20.70 -22.22
C TYR A 14 -2.36 -19.49 -21.36
N SER A 15 -1.08 -19.11 -21.38
CA SER A 15 -0.58 -18.05 -20.49
C SER A 15 0.13 -16.89 -21.22
N ARG A 16 0.76 -17.14 -22.38
CA ARG A 16 1.41 -16.10 -23.19
C ARG A 16 1.08 -16.29 -24.67
N PRO A 17 0.01 -15.66 -25.19
CA PRO A 17 -0.41 -15.84 -26.58
C PRO A 17 0.54 -15.21 -27.61
N GLY A 18 1.47 -14.35 -27.19
CA GLY A 18 2.36 -13.63 -28.12
C GLY A 18 1.66 -12.48 -28.89
N LEU A 19 0.44 -12.13 -28.50
CA LEU A 19 -0.31 -11.04 -29.12
C LEU A 19 0.16 -9.69 -28.58
N LYS A 20 0.19 -8.66 -29.42
CA LYS A 20 0.56 -7.31 -29.02
C LYS A 20 -0.59 -6.61 -28.30
N LEU A 21 -0.26 -5.80 -27.29
CA LEU A 21 -1.19 -4.82 -26.71
C LEU A 21 -1.54 -3.73 -27.74
N TYR A 22 -2.78 -3.26 -27.72
CA TYR A 22 -3.18 -2.09 -28.54
C TYR A 22 -2.64 -0.79 -27.93
N SER A 23 -2.86 -0.63 -26.63
CA SER A 23 -2.35 0.50 -25.84
C SER A 23 -2.49 0.16 -24.36
N VAL A 24 -1.72 0.78 -23.50
CA VAL A 24 -1.91 0.67 -22.05
C VAL A 24 -2.71 1.87 -21.58
N LYS A 25 -3.94 1.62 -21.12
CA LYS A 25 -4.88 2.64 -20.59
C LYS A 25 -5.01 2.56 -19.08
N LYS A 26 -4.83 1.38 -18.50
CA LYS A 26 -4.95 1.16 -17.05
C LYS A 26 -3.91 0.14 -16.58
N ILE A 27 -3.59 0.20 -15.29
CA ILE A 27 -2.92 -0.86 -14.56
C ILE A 27 -3.98 -1.55 -13.73
N VAL A 28 -4.16 -2.85 -13.93
CA VAL A 28 -5.14 -3.65 -13.19
C VAL A 28 -4.43 -4.42 -12.08
N MET A 29 -4.85 -4.17 -10.85
CA MET A 29 -4.31 -4.80 -9.67
C MET A 29 -5.07 -6.08 -9.34
N HIS A 30 -4.32 -7.12 -9.01
CA HIS A 30 -4.82 -8.45 -8.65
C HIS A 30 -4.19 -8.95 -7.36
N TYR A 31 -4.67 -10.06 -6.87
CA TYR A 31 -4.03 -10.87 -5.85
C TYR A 31 -4.01 -12.33 -6.29
N THR A 32 -2.99 -13.06 -5.90
CA THR A 32 -2.76 -14.42 -6.40
C THR A 32 -3.77 -15.46 -5.90
N ALA A 33 -4.57 -15.12 -4.89
CA ALA A 33 -5.53 -16.05 -4.23
C ALA A 33 -4.89 -17.40 -3.82
N ASN A 34 -3.57 -17.45 -3.64
CA ASN A 34 -2.78 -18.63 -3.29
C ASN A 34 -1.90 -18.32 -2.07
N PRO A 35 -2.42 -18.54 -0.85
CA PRO A 35 -1.77 -18.12 0.39
C PRO A 35 -0.38 -18.74 0.58
N GLY A 36 0.62 -17.88 0.81
CA GLY A 36 1.99 -18.27 1.10
C GLY A 36 2.84 -18.64 -0.12
N ALA A 37 2.28 -18.64 -1.34
CA ALA A 37 3.05 -18.86 -2.56
C ALA A 37 3.84 -17.60 -2.97
N SER A 38 5.11 -17.78 -3.37
CA SER A 38 5.97 -16.68 -3.81
C SER A 38 5.69 -16.26 -5.26
N ALA A 39 6.20 -15.12 -5.67
CA ALA A 39 6.16 -14.66 -7.06
C ALA A 39 6.89 -15.65 -8.00
N TYR A 40 7.95 -16.31 -7.52
CA TYR A 40 8.63 -17.35 -8.27
C TYR A 40 7.76 -18.61 -8.46
N ASN A 41 7.00 -19.03 -7.45
CA ASN A 41 6.05 -20.15 -7.59
C ASN A 41 5.03 -19.86 -8.70
N HIS A 42 4.53 -18.61 -8.79
CA HIS A 42 3.60 -18.22 -9.84
C HIS A 42 4.25 -18.19 -11.22
N TYR A 43 5.51 -17.75 -11.34
CA TYR A 43 6.26 -17.91 -12.59
C TYR A 43 6.29 -19.36 -13.04
N LEU A 44 6.65 -20.31 -12.16
CA LEU A 44 6.68 -21.74 -12.49
C LEU A 44 5.31 -22.28 -12.88
N TYR A 45 4.26 -21.88 -12.15
CA TYR A 45 2.89 -22.26 -12.45
C TYR A 45 2.47 -21.81 -13.87
N PHE A 46 2.61 -20.54 -14.19
CA PHE A 46 2.18 -19.99 -15.49
C PHE A 46 3.05 -20.48 -16.65
N LYS A 47 4.33 -20.77 -16.41
CA LYS A 47 5.20 -21.41 -17.40
C LYS A 47 4.69 -22.78 -17.82
N ASN A 48 4.07 -23.52 -16.91
CA ASN A 48 3.64 -24.91 -17.12
C ASN A 48 2.12 -25.05 -17.32
N LEU A 49 1.36 -23.95 -17.32
CA LEU A 49 -0.09 -23.97 -17.42
C LEU A 49 -0.58 -24.54 -18.77
N LYS A 50 -1.52 -25.52 -18.71
CA LYS A 50 -2.00 -26.24 -19.91
C LYS A 50 -3.52 -26.48 -19.96
N ASP A 51 -4.27 -26.01 -18.97
CA ASP A 51 -5.68 -26.38 -18.78
C ASP A 51 -6.66 -25.18 -18.84
N ARG A 52 -6.17 -23.94 -18.71
CA ARG A 52 -6.99 -22.74 -18.74
C ARG A 52 -6.24 -21.51 -19.28
N TYR A 53 -6.98 -20.50 -19.70
CA TYR A 53 -6.42 -19.21 -20.12
C TYR A 53 -6.30 -18.29 -18.93
N ALA A 54 -5.08 -18.10 -18.43
CA ALA A 54 -4.80 -17.19 -17.32
C ALA A 54 -3.33 -16.77 -17.30
N SER A 55 -3.08 -15.51 -16.97
CA SER A 55 -1.73 -14.97 -16.70
C SER A 55 -1.81 -13.54 -16.17
N ALA A 56 -0.68 -12.97 -15.78
CA ALA A 56 -0.48 -11.54 -15.57
C ALA A 56 0.94 -11.16 -15.98
N HIS A 57 1.22 -9.87 -16.09
CA HIS A 57 2.52 -9.41 -16.56
C HIS A 57 3.59 -9.51 -15.47
N ILE A 58 3.25 -9.13 -14.23
CA ILE A 58 4.19 -9.03 -13.11
C ILE A 58 3.55 -9.66 -11.86
N PHE A 59 4.33 -10.48 -11.16
CA PHE A 59 4.00 -11.06 -9.86
C PHE A 59 4.95 -10.48 -8.82
N VAL A 60 4.41 -10.07 -7.67
CA VAL A 60 5.14 -9.34 -6.62
C VAL A 60 4.92 -10.02 -5.28
N ASP A 61 6.00 -10.36 -4.58
CA ASP A 61 5.98 -10.78 -3.18
C ASP A 61 6.85 -9.86 -2.30
N LYS A 62 6.98 -10.19 -1.03
CA LYS A 62 7.75 -9.40 -0.07
C LYS A 62 9.24 -9.35 -0.34
N THR A 63 9.79 -10.29 -1.11
CA THR A 63 11.23 -10.41 -1.39
C THR A 63 11.58 -9.99 -2.80
N GLU A 64 10.75 -10.38 -3.79
CA GLU A 64 11.07 -10.25 -5.21
C GLU A 64 9.84 -9.87 -6.05
N ALA A 65 10.09 -9.51 -7.29
CA ALA A 65 9.05 -9.40 -8.31
C ALA A 65 9.56 -10.03 -9.62
N TYR A 66 8.67 -10.71 -10.33
CA TYR A 66 8.96 -11.36 -11.60
C TYR A 66 8.07 -10.84 -12.72
N GLN A 67 8.68 -10.29 -13.76
CA GLN A 67 7.98 -10.06 -15.01
C GLN A 67 8.02 -11.35 -15.83
N ILE A 68 6.85 -11.92 -16.11
CA ILE A 68 6.73 -13.20 -16.82
C ILE A 68 6.17 -13.05 -18.25
N ILE A 69 5.52 -11.91 -18.55
CA ILE A 69 5.03 -11.56 -19.89
C ILE A 69 5.60 -10.19 -20.27
N PRO A 70 6.08 -9.99 -21.52
CA PRO A 70 6.51 -8.67 -22.00
C PRO A 70 5.42 -7.62 -21.85
N LEU A 71 5.79 -6.40 -21.44
CA LEU A 71 4.84 -5.31 -21.20
C LEU A 71 4.17 -4.75 -22.48
N ASN A 72 4.55 -5.24 -23.64
CA ASN A 72 3.93 -4.92 -24.92
C ASN A 72 3.12 -6.09 -25.50
N GLU A 73 2.95 -7.18 -24.74
CA GLU A 73 2.15 -8.33 -25.10
C GLU A 73 0.93 -8.48 -24.21
N VAL A 74 -0.07 -9.21 -24.71
CA VAL A 74 -1.31 -9.51 -23.99
C VAL A 74 -1.06 -10.55 -22.90
N ALA A 75 -1.59 -10.30 -21.70
CA ALA A 75 -1.77 -11.28 -20.63
C ALA A 75 -3.28 -11.53 -20.39
N TYR A 76 -3.64 -12.74 -20.00
CA TYR A 76 -5.04 -13.12 -19.74
C TYR A 76 -5.40 -12.87 -18.26
N HIS A 77 -5.73 -11.63 -17.87
CA HIS A 77 -5.90 -11.27 -16.46
C HIS A 77 -7.22 -10.61 -16.08
N ALA A 78 -7.91 -9.93 -17.01
CA ALA A 78 -9.03 -9.07 -16.64
C ALA A 78 -10.17 -9.03 -17.67
N ASN A 79 -10.50 -10.17 -18.29
CA ASN A 79 -11.59 -10.26 -19.28
C ASN A 79 -12.55 -11.43 -18.99
N ASP A 80 -12.67 -11.83 -17.73
CA ASP A 80 -13.63 -12.83 -17.26
C ASP A 80 -15.00 -12.19 -16.97
N GLY A 81 -16.05 -13.02 -17.03
CA GLY A 81 -17.43 -12.56 -16.83
C GLY A 81 -17.96 -11.65 -17.94
N SER A 82 -19.17 -11.12 -17.74
CA SER A 82 -19.87 -10.25 -18.70
C SER A 82 -19.81 -8.76 -18.34
N TYR A 83 -19.57 -8.41 -17.08
CA TYR A 83 -19.48 -7.01 -16.64
C TYR A 83 -18.24 -6.31 -17.22
N ARG A 84 -18.42 -5.05 -17.59
CA ARG A 84 -17.36 -4.17 -18.14
C ARG A 84 -17.47 -2.78 -17.52
N GLY A 85 -16.83 -2.63 -16.33
CA GLY A 85 -16.97 -1.42 -15.52
C GLY A 85 -16.09 -0.26 -15.92
N VAL A 86 -14.96 -0.51 -16.59
CA VAL A 86 -13.99 0.52 -16.99
C VAL A 86 -14.08 0.73 -18.51
N GLU A 87 -14.61 1.89 -18.92
CA GLU A 87 -14.93 2.20 -20.32
C GLU A 87 -13.72 2.09 -21.24
N GLU A 88 -12.57 2.65 -20.82
CA GLU A 88 -11.35 2.68 -21.61
C GLU A 88 -10.74 1.29 -21.86
N LEU A 89 -11.19 0.28 -21.12
CA LEU A 89 -10.76 -1.10 -21.27
C LEU A 89 -11.67 -1.94 -22.18
N LYS A 90 -12.80 -1.39 -22.61
CA LYS A 90 -13.73 -2.11 -23.49
C LYS A 90 -13.15 -2.30 -24.91
N PRO A 91 -13.51 -3.34 -25.62
CA PRO A 91 -14.37 -4.48 -25.19
C PRO A 91 -13.58 -5.55 -24.41
N ASN A 92 -12.24 -5.49 -24.39
CA ASN A 92 -11.38 -6.50 -23.79
C ASN A 92 -10.20 -5.86 -23.05
N ALA A 93 -10.25 -5.94 -21.72
CA ALA A 93 -9.25 -5.33 -20.85
C ALA A 93 -7.84 -5.89 -21.05
N ASN A 94 -7.70 -7.17 -21.43
CA ASN A 94 -6.40 -7.81 -21.65
C ASN A 94 -5.56 -7.14 -22.73
N PHE A 95 -6.19 -6.46 -23.70
CA PHE A 95 -5.50 -5.76 -24.78
C PHE A 95 -5.13 -4.31 -24.46
N ARG A 96 -5.62 -3.78 -23.32
CA ARG A 96 -5.51 -2.35 -22.98
C ARG A 96 -4.97 -2.09 -21.59
N SER A 97 -4.47 -3.12 -20.90
CA SER A 97 -3.97 -2.96 -19.54
C SER A 97 -2.78 -3.85 -19.20
N ILE A 98 -2.05 -3.45 -18.17
CA ILE A 98 -1.01 -4.24 -17.53
C ILE A 98 -1.58 -4.85 -16.25
N GLY A 99 -1.53 -6.18 -16.10
CA GLY A 99 -1.90 -6.88 -14.87
C GLY A 99 -0.72 -7.02 -13.92
N VAL A 100 -0.92 -6.62 -12.66
CA VAL A 100 0.05 -6.77 -11.58
C VAL A 100 -0.60 -7.58 -10.45
N GLU A 101 -0.01 -8.73 -10.13
CA GLU A 101 -0.45 -9.67 -9.10
C GLU A 101 0.36 -9.51 -7.82
N LEU A 102 -0.33 -9.33 -6.70
CA LEU A 102 0.28 -9.32 -5.38
C LEU A 102 0.12 -10.69 -4.72
N CYS A 103 1.23 -11.28 -4.30
CA CYS A 103 1.21 -12.49 -3.49
C CYS A 103 0.69 -12.19 -2.08
N ILE A 104 -0.04 -13.13 -1.50
CA ILE A 104 -0.61 -13.05 -0.16
C ILE A 104 0.11 -13.97 0.81
N GLU A 105 0.16 -13.57 2.08
CA GLU A 105 0.65 -14.37 3.17
C GLU A 105 -0.32 -15.52 3.49
N LYS A 106 0.10 -16.46 4.34
CA LYS A 106 -0.71 -17.63 4.71
C LYS A 106 -2.06 -17.26 5.34
N ASP A 107 -2.15 -16.08 5.97
CA ASP A 107 -3.37 -15.53 6.57
C ASP A 107 -4.28 -14.79 5.55
N GLY A 108 -3.93 -14.80 4.27
CA GLY A 108 -4.68 -14.14 3.20
C GLY A 108 -4.45 -12.62 3.10
N THR A 109 -3.52 -12.05 3.87
CA THR A 109 -3.21 -10.62 3.83
C THR A 109 -2.05 -10.30 2.89
N PHE A 110 -1.90 -9.03 2.52
CA PHE A 110 -0.70 -8.55 1.85
C PHE A 110 0.40 -8.20 2.87
N HIS A 111 1.61 -8.69 2.66
CA HIS A 111 2.75 -8.24 3.43
C HIS A 111 3.08 -6.77 3.12
N PRO A 112 3.44 -5.92 4.10
CA PRO A 112 3.78 -4.51 3.85
C PRO A 112 4.86 -4.29 2.78
N GLU A 113 5.89 -5.14 2.74
CA GLU A 113 6.94 -5.05 1.70
C GLU A 113 6.43 -5.46 0.31
N THR A 114 5.44 -6.37 0.20
CA THR A 114 4.75 -6.66 -1.07
C THR A 114 4.03 -5.41 -1.59
N ILE A 115 3.29 -4.73 -0.71
CA ILE A 115 2.56 -3.48 -1.07
C ILE A 115 3.55 -2.39 -1.49
N LYS A 116 4.63 -2.20 -0.73
CA LYS A 116 5.66 -1.19 -1.01
C LYS A 116 6.36 -1.45 -2.34
N ARG A 117 6.77 -2.69 -2.61
CA ARG A 117 7.38 -3.11 -3.88
C ARG A 117 6.42 -2.92 -5.05
N ALA A 118 5.16 -3.33 -4.89
CA ALA A 118 4.13 -3.12 -5.89
C ALA A 118 3.91 -1.63 -6.18
N ALA A 119 3.93 -0.76 -5.16
CA ALA A 119 3.80 0.68 -5.35
C ALA A 119 4.95 1.26 -6.20
N GLN A 120 6.19 0.84 -5.97
CA GLN A 120 7.34 1.24 -6.78
C GLN A 120 7.23 0.77 -8.24
N ILE A 121 6.77 -0.45 -8.45
CA ILE A 121 6.55 -1.03 -9.79
C ILE A 121 5.43 -0.27 -10.50
N VAL A 122 4.32 -0.01 -9.83
CA VAL A 122 3.15 0.69 -10.39
C VAL A 122 3.49 2.15 -10.68
N ALA A 123 4.30 2.81 -9.83
CA ALA A 123 4.81 4.16 -10.11
C ALA A 123 5.63 4.19 -11.41
N TYR A 124 6.58 3.27 -11.57
CA TYR A 124 7.33 3.14 -12.82
C TYR A 124 6.41 2.90 -14.04
N LEU A 125 5.38 2.05 -13.89
CA LEU A 125 4.44 1.78 -15.00
C LEU A 125 3.58 3.01 -15.31
N CYS A 126 3.14 3.76 -14.29
CA CYS A 126 2.40 5.02 -14.49
C CYS A 126 3.27 6.06 -15.21
N GLU A 127 4.53 6.23 -14.81
CA GLU A 127 5.47 7.11 -15.50
C GLU A 127 5.69 6.68 -16.96
N LYS A 128 5.97 5.40 -17.17
CA LYS A 128 6.22 4.82 -18.50
C LYS A 128 5.08 5.01 -19.48
N TYR A 129 3.84 4.86 -19.01
CA TYR A 129 2.63 4.91 -19.85
C TYR A 129 1.84 6.22 -19.71
N GLN A 130 2.37 7.19 -18.96
CA GLN A 130 1.73 8.50 -18.71
C GLN A 130 0.32 8.35 -18.08
N LEU A 131 0.20 7.50 -17.07
CA LEU A 131 -1.05 7.20 -16.37
C LEU A 131 -1.12 7.96 -15.04
N ASP A 132 -2.34 8.40 -14.67
CA ASP A 132 -2.61 8.95 -13.33
C ASP A 132 -2.87 7.80 -12.34
N PRO A 133 -2.06 7.66 -11.29
CA PRO A 133 -2.23 6.57 -10.32
C PRO A 133 -3.59 6.60 -9.61
N ILE A 134 -4.27 7.73 -9.54
CA ILE A 134 -5.57 7.83 -8.87
C ILE A 134 -6.70 7.30 -9.76
N ASN A 135 -6.64 7.61 -11.07
CA ASN A 135 -7.70 7.28 -12.03
C ASN A 135 -7.40 6.03 -12.86
N ASP A 136 -6.10 5.73 -13.08
CA ASP A 136 -5.70 4.69 -14.05
C ASP A 136 -5.15 3.43 -13.39
N VAL A 137 -5.02 3.40 -12.06
CA VAL A 137 -4.77 2.18 -11.30
C VAL A 137 -6.09 1.70 -10.71
N VAL A 138 -6.55 0.55 -11.21
CA VAL A 138 -7.87 -0.01 -10.91
C VAL A 138 -7.74 -1.44 -10.37
N ARG A 139 -8.74 -1.93 -9.64
CA ARG A 139 -8.82 -3.34 -9.22
C ARG A 139 -9.45 -4.17 -10.34
N HIS A 140 -9.17 -5.45 -10.39
CA HIS A 140 -9.93 -6.38 -11.24
C HIS A 140 -11.44 -6.30 -10.94
N TYR A 141 -11.81 -6.08 -9.68
CA TYR A 141 -13.19 -5.83 -9.25
C TYR A 141 -13.85 -4.68 -10.03
N ASP A 142 -13.14 -3.58 -10.25
CA ASP A 142 -13.65 -2.42 -10.97
C ASP A 142 -13.90 -2.74 -12.47
N VAL A 143 -13.17 -3.72 -13.01
CA VAL A 143 -13.26 -4.13 -14.43
C VAL A 143 -14.35 -5.16 -14.69
N THR A 144 -14.47 -6.21 -13.84
CA THR A 144 -15.35 -7.36 -14.10
C THR A 144 -16.24 -7.77 -12.91
N HIS A 145 -16.21 -7.04 -11.80
CA HIS A 145 -16.88 -7.37 -10.52
C HIS A 145 -16.36 -8.65 -9.85
N LYS A 146 -15.26 -9.23 -10.33
CA LYS A 146 -14.59 -10.32 -9.63
C LYS A 146 -14.08 -9.83 -8.27
N ASN A 147 -14.23 -10.61 -7.21
CA ASN A 147 -13.67 -10.29 -5.88
C ASN A 147 -12.12 -10.36 -5.90
N CYS A 148 -11.50 -9.42 -6.59
CA CYS A 148 -10.05 -9.38 -6.81
C CYS A 148 -9.56 -7.93 -6.95
N PRO A 149 -8.53 -7.54 -6.20
CA PRO A 149 -7.90 -8.27 -5.08
C PRO A 149 -8.81 -8.28 -3.85
N ALA A 150 -9.15 -9.47 -3.32
CA ALA A 150 -10.09 -9.59 -2.21
C ALA A 150 -9.73 -8.72 -0.98
N PRO A 151 -8.44 -8.60 -0.56
CA PRO A 151 -8.09 -7.70 0.54
C PRO A 151 -8.46 -6.24 0.29
N TRP A 152 -8.38 -5.77 -0.96
CA TRP A 152 -8.70 -4.39 -1.32
C TRP A 152 -10.15 -4.18 -1.78
N VAL A 153 -10.86 -5.23 -2.15
CA VAL A 153 -12.33 -5.18 -2.32
C VAL A 153 -12.99 -5.05 -0.95
N LYS A 154 -12.49 -5.78 0.05
CA LYS A 154 -12.96 -5.71 1.44
C LYS A 154 -12.60 -4.39 2.13
N ASP A 155 -11.44 -3.81 1.82
CA ASP A 155 -10.95 -2.53 2.37
C ASP A 155 -10.54 -1.58 1.23
N GLU A 156 -11.52 -0.83 0.73
CA GLU A 156 -11.31 0.16 -0.33
C GLU A 156 -10.39 1.31 0.13
N GLY A 157 -10.39 1.61 1.43
CA GLY A 157 -9.48 2.59 2.02
C GLY A 157 -8.01 2.17 1.87
N ALA A 158 -7.71 0.88 2.03
CA ALA A 158 -6.36 0.35 1.80
C ALA A 158 -5.94 0.45 0.31
N PHE A 159 -6.87 0.25 -0.63
CA PHE A 159 -6.57 0.45 -2.04
C PHE A 159 -6.34 1.95 -2.37
N THR A 160 -7.14 2.83 -1.81
CA THR A 160 -6.94 4.29 -1.94
C THR A 160 -5.58 4.71 -1.36
N ALA A 161 -5.20 4.18 -0.20
CA ALA A 161 -3.88 4.42 0.38
C ALA A 161 -2.74 3.91 -0.52
N PHE A 162 -2.90 2.76 -1.16
CA PHE A 162 -1.96 2.24 -2.15
C PHE A 162 -1.80 3.21 -3.33
N LYS A 163 -2.90 3.67 -3.96
CA LYS A 163 -2.84 4.63 -5.07
C LYS A 163 -2.16 5.95 -4.67
N ASN A 164 -2.45 6.45 -3.48
CA ASN A 164 -1.77 7.63 -2.95
C ASN A 164 -0.27 7.41 -2.74
N SER A 165 0.15 6.23 -2.29
CA SER A 165 1.58 5.90 -2.17
C SER A 165 2.29 5.86 -3.54
N VAL A 166 1.61 5.37 -4.58
CA VAL A 166 2.10 5.42 -5.96
C VAL A 166 2.26 6.87 -6.43
N LYS A 167 1.25 7.72 -6.18
CA LYS A 167 1.29 9.15 -6.51
C LYS A 167 2.44 9.89 -5.83
N LEU A 168 2.70 9.57 -4.56
CA LEU A 168 3.83 10.14 -3.82
C LEU A 168 5.18 9.73 -4.42
N LEU A 169 5.34 8.49 -4.87
CA LEU A 169 6.56 8.03 -5.53
C LEU A 169 6.79 8.74 -6.86
N LEU A 170 5.74 9.03 -7.63
CA LEU A 170 5.83 9.81 -8.87
C LEU A 170 6.21 11.28 -8.61
N ASN A 171 5.66 11.89 -7.57
CA ASN A 171 5.89 13.29 -7.23
C ASN A 171 7.18 13.50 -6.42
N GLY A 172 7.61 12.53 -5.65
CA GLY A 172 8.80 12.59 -4.77
C GLY A 172 10.13 12.46 -5.52
N GLY A 173 10.10 12.19 -6.85
CA GLY A 173 11.24 12.33 -7.73
C GLY A 173 11.55 13.77 -8.14
N LYS A 174 10.73 14.76 -7.74
CA LYS A 174 10.92 16.18 -8.03
C LYS A 174 10.96 17.03 -6.77
N THR A 175 11.88 16.76 -5.87
CA THR A 175 12.47 17.81 -5.05
C THR A 175 13.80 18.19 -5.72
N THR A 176 13.85 19.42 -6.20
CA THR A 176 14.98 20.17 -6.76
C THR A 176 16.36 19.67 -6.36
N ASN A 177 17.17 19.42 -7.40
CA ASN A 177 18.63 19.42 -7.43
C ASN A 177 19.42 18.80 -6.29
N VAL A 178 20.04 17.64 -6.54
CA VAL A 178 21.48 17.44 -6.33
C VAL A 178 21.98 16.23 -7.15
N LYS A 179 23.17 16.41 -7.72
CA LYS A 179 23.91 15.59 -8.67
C LYS A 179 24.06 14.10 -8.30
N THR A 180 23.97 13.28 -9.35
CA THR A 180 24.41 11.89 -9.48
C THR A 180 25.69 11.54 -8.73
N SER A 181 25.62 10.54 -7.86
CA SER A 181 26.72 9.61 -7.61
C SER A 181 26.15 8.28 -7.11
N THR A 182 26.56 7.21 -7.79
CA THR A 182 26.24 5.80 -7.52
C THR A 182 26.73 5.38 -6.12
N PRO A 183 25.93 4.74 -5.28
CA PRO A 183 26.47 4.11 -4.09
C PRO A 183 26.53 2.57 -4.19
N SER A 184 27.72 2.09 -3.92
CA SER A 184 28.11 0.73 -3.60
C SER A 184 27.36 0.19 -2.37
N TYR A 185 26.94 -1.10 -2.42
CA TYR A 185 26.30 -1.77 -1.30
C TYR A 185 27.24 -1.97 -0.11
N LYS A 186 26.95 -1.33 1.01
CA LYS A 186 27.33 -1.80 2.34
C LYS A 186 26.05 -1.86 3.18
N GLN A 187 25.92 -2.98 3.91
CA GLN A 187 24.92 -3.22 4.95
C GLN A 187 24.66 -1.96 5.78
N GLN A 188 23.46 -1.38 5.73
CA GLN A 188 23.10 -0.29 6.64
C GLN A 188 22.21 -0.80 7.76
N THR A 189 22.78 -0.81 8.93
CA THR A 189 22.14 -0.67 10.23
C THR A 189 21.03 0.38 10.17
N GLN A 190 19.93 0.08 10.84
CA GLN A 190 18.74 0.94 10.98
C GLN A 190 19.10 2.39 11.28
N THR A 191 18.97 3.29 10.30
CA THR A 191 19.00 4.72 10.59
C THR A 191 17.65 5.11 11.20
N LYS A 192 17.69 5.46 12.49
CA LYS A 192 16.58 6.01 13.27
C LYS A 192 16.04 7.24 12.53
N ASN A 193 14.77 7.20 12.11
CA ASN A 193 14.05 8.32 11.50
C ASN A 193 13.81 9.41 12.56
N LYS A 194 14.81 10.25 12.82
CA LYS A 194 14.65 11.40 13.70
C LYS A 194 13.68 12.41 13.08
N THR A 195 12.66 12.81 13.83
CA THR A 195 11.79 13.94 13.53
C THR A 195 12.17 15.10 14.46
N ASN A 196 11.85 16.34 14.09
CA ASN A 196 12.10 17.51 14.94
C ASN A 196 10.78 18.07 15.49
N LEU A 197 9.94 17.20 16.07
CA LEU A 197 8.72 17.65 16.73
C LEU A 197 9.04 18.44 17.98
N THR A 198 8.30 19.53 18.19
CA THR A 198 8.24 20.17 19.50
C THR A 198 7.56 19.21 20.50
N ILE A 199 8.24 18.94 21.63
CA ILE A 199 7.71 18.07 22.69
C ILE A 199 6.82 18.92 23.62
N ASP A 200 5.69 19.38 23.09
CA ASP A 200 4.76 20.27 23.81
C ASP A 200 3.60 19.52 24.48
N GLY A 201 3.43 18.23 24.17
CA GLY A 201 2.35 17.41 24.69
C GLY A 201 0.99 17.71 24.04
N LYS A 202 0.96 18.38 22.89
CA LYS A 202 -0.25 18.66 22.11
C LYS A 202 -0.30 17.73 20.90
N TRP A 203 -1.33 16.93 20.79
CA TRP A 203 -1.52 16.09 19.61
C TRP A 203 -2.18 16.91 18.50
N GLY A 204 -1.39 17.40 17.57
CA GLY A 204 -1.83 18.11 16.37
C GLY A 204 -1.40 17.42 15.10
N SER A 205 -1.61 18.08 13.96
CA SER A 205 -1.27 17.55 12.63
C SER A 205 0.19 17.16 12.50
N GLU A 206 1.14 17.89 13.09
CA GLU A 206 2.57 17.56 13.01
C GLU A 206 2.90 16.28 13.80
N THR A 207 2.32 16.10 14.99
CA THR A 207 2.45 14.82 15.74
C THR A 207 1.83 13.67 14.94
N THR A 208 0.70 13.91 14.29
CA THR A 208 0.05 12.90 13.42
C THR A 208 0.92 12.56 12.21
N LYS A 209 1.51 13.53 11.51
CA LYS A 209 2.44 13.29 10.38
C LYS A 209 3.64 12.45 10.81
N ALA A 210 4.25 12.78 11.96
CA ALA A 210 5.37 12.02 12.47
C ALA A 210 4.97 10.58 12.85
N LEU A 211 3.79 10.41 13.45
CA LEU A 211 3.24 9.09 13.77
C LEU A 211 2.94 8.29 12.50
N GLN A 212 2.34 8.92 11.50
CA GLN A 212 2.08 8.32 10.19
C GLN A 212 3.37 7.85 9.51
N LYS A 213 4.42 8.69 9.55
CA LYS A 213 5.75 8.35 9.03
C LYS A 213 6.36 7.17 9.78
N ALA A 214 6.29 7.15 11.10
CA ALA A 214 6.83 6.06 11.92
C ALA A 214 6.07 4.74 11.73
N LEU A 215 4.78 4.80 11.43
CA LEU A 215 3.91 3.64 11.20
C LEU A 215 3.79 3.25 9.71
N GLY A 216 4.45 3.97 8.79
CA GLY A 216 4.42 3.69 7.37
C GLY A 216 3.03 3.89 6.73
N THR A 217 2.23 4.83 7.24
CA THR A 217 0.93 5.20 6.68
C THR A 217 1.03 6.50 5.87
N VAL A 218 -0.04 6.88 5.17
CA VAL A 218 -0.10 8.16 4.44
C VAL A 218 0.19 9.32 5.39
N VAL A 219 1.14 10.20 5.01
CA VAL A 219 1.58 11.32 5.85
C VAL A 219 0.84 12.59 5.42
N ASP A 220 -0.43 12.69 5.79
CA ASP A 220 -1.30 13.84 5.52
C ASP A 220 -1.58 14.70 6.77
N GLY A 221 -1.18 14.22 7.94
CA GLY A 221 -1.44 14.88 9.22
C GLY A 221 -2.87 14.75 9.71
N VAL A 222 -3.67 13.84 9.13
CA VAL A 222 -5.09 13.68 9.44
C VAL A 222 -5.39 12.32 10.07
N ILE A 223 -6.08 12.34 11.21
CA ILE A 223 -6.73 11.17 11.80
C ILE A 223 -8.20 11.21 11.32
N SER A 224 -8.51 10.46 10.28
CA SER A 224 -9.80 10.55 9.59
C SER A 224 -10.91 9.76 10.29
N SER A 225 -12.17 10.20 10.10
CA SER A 225 -13.40 9.45 10.37
C SER A 225 -13.47 8.85 11.78
N GLN A 226 -13.28 9.67 12.81
CA GLN A 226 -13.21 9.24 14.21
C GLN A 226 -14.53 9.46 14.96
N PRO A 227 -14.89 8.57 15.91
CA PRO A 227 -16.04 8.81 16.79
C PRO A 227 -15.76 10.03 17.68
N LYS A 228 -16.80 10.83 17.96
CA LYS A 228 -16.71 11.93 18.91
C LYS A 228 -16.69 11.39 20.34
N ASN A 229 -15.56 11.49 21.01
CA ASN A 229 -15.34 11.16 22.42
C ASN A 229 -14.32 12.12 23.04
N ASP A 230 -14.06 12.02 24.34
CA ASP A 230 -13.16 12.96 25.03
C ASP A 230 -11.72 12.88 24.53
N VAL A 231 -11.25 11.69 24.10
CA VAL A 231 -9.93 11.52 23.52
C VAL A 231 -9.82 12.24 22.17
N THR A 232 -10.80 12.03 21.29
CA THR A 232 -10.78 12.64 19.95
C THR A 232 -11.01 14.15 19.98
N LYS A 233 -11.80 14.65 20.96
CA LYS A 233 -11.97 16.08 21.22
C LYS A 233 -10.70 16.73 21.80
N ALA A 234 -9.82 15.95 22.43
CA ALA A 234 -8.55 16.45 22.95
C ALA A 234 -7.48 16.67 21.87
N ILE A 235 -7.64 16.10 20.66
CA ILE A 235 -6.77 16.36 19.51
C ILE A 235 -6.89 17.81 19.08
N TYR A 236 -5.75 18.51 18.90
CA TYR A 236 -5.74 19.95 18.62
C TYR A 236 -6.06 20.28 17.17
N SER A 237 -5.56 19.47 16.22
CA SER A 237 -5.78 19.66 14.78
C SER A 237 -5.55 18.36 14.02
N GLY A 238 -5.99 18.30 12.76
CA GLY A 238 -5.77 17.12 11.92
C GLY A 238 -6.66 15.95 12.30
N ILE A 239 -7.92 16.20 12.66
CA ILE A 239 -8.90 15.15 12.92
C ILE A 239 -10.21 15.45 12.17
N THR A 240 -10.82 14.39 11.61
CA THR A 240 -12.18 14.45 11.07
C THR A 240 -13.07 13.44 11.77
N PHE A 241 -14.35 13.75 11.90
CA PHE A 241 -15.31 12.91 12.62
C PHE A 241 -16.12 12.03 11.66
N GLY A 242 -16.47 10.84 12.12
CA GLY A 242 -17.20 9.80 11.41
C GLY A 242 -17.03 8.45 12.12
N ASP A 243 -17.46 7.37 11.51
CA ASP A 243 -17.49 6.04 12.11
C ASP A 243 -16.61 4.98 11.41
N LYS A 244 -16.01 5.34 10.27
CA LYS A 244 -15.21 4.42 9.45
C LYS A 244 -13.84 4.10 10.02
N GLY A 245 -13.32 4.95 10.92
CA GLY A 245 -11.99 4.80 11.50
C GLY A 245 -10.86 5.27 10.57
N SER A 246 -9.63 5.35 11.10
CA SER A 246 -8.44 5.88 10.42
C SER A 246 -7.36 4.82 10.23
N MET A 247 -6.65 4.89 9.11
CA MET A 247 -5.53 3.99 8.79
C MET A 247 -4.37 4.15 9.79
N VAL A 248 -4.02 5.38 10.15
CA VAL A 248 -2.96 5.61 11.14
C VAL A 248 -3.33 5.03 12.51
N ILE A 249 -4.62 5.08 12.89
CA ILE A 249 -5.07 4.45 14.14
C ILE A 249 -5.08 2.94 14.03
N ARG A 250 -5.44 2.33 12.90
CA ARG A 250 -5.31 0.88 12.69
C ARG A 250 -3.85 0.42 12.81
N ALA A 251 -2.92 1.18 12.22
CA ALA A 251 -1.50 0.90 12.31
C ALA A 251 -0.97 1.05 13.76
N LEU A 252 -1.41 2.09 14.46
CA LEU A 252 -1.13 2.28 15.89
C LEU A 252 -1.65 1.11 16.72
N GLN A 253 -2.90 0.71 16.51
CA GLN A 253 -3.55 -0.40 17.21
C GLN A 253 -2.78 -1.72 17.02
N LYS A 254 -2.35 -2.02 15.79
CA LYS A 254 -1.48 -3.18 15.52
C LYS A 254 -0.19 -3.11 16.32
N LYS A 255 0.48 -1.95 16.31
CA LYS A 255 1.75 -1.76 17.00
C LYS A 255 1.65 -1.96 18.51
N ILE A 256 0.58 -1.46 19.14
CA ILE A 256 0.39 -1.53 20.60
C ILE A 256 -0.43 -2.76 21.04
N GLY A 257 -0.73 -3.70 20.15
CA GLY A 257 -1.49 -4.92 20.46
C GLY A 257 -2.94 -4.65 20.87
N ALA A 258 -3.62 -3.70 20.21
CA ALA A 258 -5.02 -3.38 20.44
C ALA A 258 -5.94 -4.00 19.38
N LYS A 259 -7.27 -4.05 19.66
CA LYS A 259 -8.27 -4.39 18.64
C LYS A 259 -8.19 -3.41 17.47
N VAL A 260 -8.07 -3.92 16.25
CA VAL A 260 -7.83 -3.12 15.04
C VAL A 260 -9.15 -2.75 14.39
N ASP A 261 -9.78 -1.66 14.85
CA ASP A 261 -11.01 -1.10 14.27
C ASP A 261 -10.82 0.31 13.68
N GLY A 262 -9.63 0.91 13.88
CA GLY A 262 -9.29 2.23 13.39
C GLY A 262 -9.90 3.38 14.21
N LYS A 263 -10.50 3.09 15.36
CA LYS A 263 -11.18 4.08 16.20
C LYS A 263 -10.34 4.42 17.42
N LEU A 264 -10.10 5.71 17.64
CA LEU A 264 -9.36 6.22 18.78
C LEU A 264 -10.31 6.50 19.95
N GLY A 265 -10.02 5.89 21.10
CA GLY A 265 -10.79 6.03 22.30
C GLY A 265 -9.98 5.76 23.56
N PRO A 266 -10.59 5.82 24.75
CA PRO A 266 -9.89 5.66 26.03
C PRO A 266 -9.10 4.35 26.17
N GLU A 267 -9.60 3.24 25.63
CA GLU A 267 -8.90 1.97 25.68
C GLU A 267 -7.60 1.99 24.88
N ILE A 268 -7.64 2.58 23.67
CA ILE A 268 -6.45 2.73 22.83
C ILE A 268 -5.42 3.62 23.52
N VAL A 269 -5.87 4.69 24.16
CA VAL A 269 -4.98 5.55 24.93
C VAL A 269 -4.36 4.81 26.12
N ARG A 270 -5.11 4.00 26.88
CA ARG A 270 -4.54 3.16 27.95
C ARG A 270 -3.47 2.19 27.42
N LYS A 271 -3.71 1.56 26.28
CA LYS A 271 -2.72 0.67 25.65
C LYS A 271 -1.48 1.45 25.17
N LEU A 272 -1.67 2.62 24.58
CA LEU A 272 -0.58 3.50 24.18
C LEU A 272 0.24 3.97 25.41
N GLN A 273 -0.44 4.35 26.50
CA GLN A 273 0.20 4.74 27.76
C GLN A 273 1.06 3.61 28.34
N ARG A 274 0.54 2.35 28.37
CA ARG A 274 1.34 1.18 28.78
C ARG A 274 2.53 0.95 27.85
N TYR A 275 2.33 1.05 26.55
CA TYR A 275 3.40 0.87 25.55
C TYR A 275 4.51 1.92 25.70
N LEU A 276 4.14 3.15 26.06
CA LEU A 276 5.06 4.27 26.25
C LEU A 276 5.62 4.37 27.67
N GLY A 277 5.08 3.64 28.67
CA GLY A 277 5.50 3.71 30.06
C GLY A 277 5.02 4.97 30.78
N THR A 278 3.87 5.53 30.41
CA THR A 278 3.28 6.72 31.04
C THR A 278 2.10 6.34 31.94
N PRO A 279 1.64 7.23 32.87
CA PRO A 279 0.45 6.95 33.68
C PRO A 279 -0.75 6.52 32.86
N VAL A 280 -1.46 5.45 33.30
CA VAL A 280 -2.51 4.76 32.53
C VAL A 280 -3.88 5.21 33.02
N ASP A 281 -4.40 6.31 32.47
CA ASP A 281 -5.72 6.85 32.79
C ASP A 281 -6.71 6.81 31.60
N GLY A 282 -6.20 6.55 30.38
CA GLY A 282 -6.99 6.53 29.15
C GLY A 282 -7.35 7.92 28.62
N LYS A 283 -6.68 8.97 29.06
CA LYS A 283 -6.95 10.36 28.68
C LYS A 283 -5.80 10.98 27.90
N ILE A 284 -6.15 11.90 27.01
CA ILE A 284 -5.23 12.89 26.45
C ILE A 284 -5.55 14.20 27.12
N SER A 285 -4.73 14.62 28.08
CA SER A 285 -4.98 15.81 28.88
C SER A 285 -4.75 17.10 28.10
N ARG A 286 -5.44 18.18 28.45
CA ARG A 286 -5.21 19.55 27.98
C ARG A 286 -4.83 20.44 29.16
N PRO A 287 -3.99 21.44 28.96
CA PRO A 287 -3.37 21.93 27.73
C PRO A 287 -2.20 21.06 27.24
N THR A 288 -1.65 20.17 28.06
CA THR A 288 -0.56 19.26 27.70
C THR A 288 -0.80 17.83 28.21
N SER A 289 -0.30 16.83 27.52
CA SER A 289 -0.47 15.42 27.84
C SER A 289 0.86 14.69 27.94
N LEU A 290 1.07 13.96 29.04
CA LEU A 290 2.30 13.18 29.26
C LEU A 290 2.47 12.07 28.20
N VAL A 291 1.38 11.36 27.86
CA VAL A 291 1.43 10.33 26.80
C VAL A 291 1.80 10.92 25.44
N VAL A 292 1.34 12.15 25.15
CA VAL A 292 1.68 12.83 23.89
C VAL A 292 3.13 13.33 23.91
N LYS A 293 3.63 13.87 25.03
CA LYS A 293 5.05 14.25 25.18
C LYS A 293 5.97 13.04 24.95
N GLU A 294 5.67 11.91 25.56
CA GLU A 294 6.46 10.70 25.41
C GLU A 294 6.36 10.14 23.97
N LEU A 295 5.19 10.18 23.34
CA LEU A 295 5.03 9.85 21.94
C LEU A 295 5.91 10.73 21.05
N GLN A 296 5.84 12.06 21.23
CA GLN A 296 6.66 13.03 20.48
C GLN A 296 8.17 12.78 20.69
N ARG A 297 8.59 12.48 21.92
CA ARG A 297 9.99 12.16 22.24
C ARG A 297 10.46 10.92 21.49
N ARG A 298 9.70 9.81 21.54
CA ARG A 298 10.07 8.56 20.84
C ARG A 298 10.03 8.70 19.32
N LEU A 299 9.09 9.49 18.79
CA LEU A 299 9.06 9.80 17.37
C LEU A 299 10.30 10.57 16.93
N ASN A 300 10.77 11.55 17.74
CA ASN A 300 12.00 12.29 17.47
C ASN A 300 13.25 11.40 17.53
N GLU A 301 13.28 10.45 18.46
CA GLU A 301 14.39 9.50 18.61
C GLU A 301 14.35 8.34 17.59
N GLY A 302 13.24 8.18 16.86
CA GLY A 302 13.03 7.02 15.99
C GLY A 302 12.92 5.70 16.77
N THR A 303 12.41 5.75 18.01
CA THR A 303 12.25 4.60 18.91
C THR A 303 10.78 4.19 19.11
N PHE A 304 9.87 4.86 18.42
CA PHE A 304 8.43 4.53 18.40
C PHE A 304 8.12 3.40 17.44
#